data_81323248808e5103ddbc677bdbdc319a
#
_entry.id   81323248808e5103ddbc677bdbdc319a
#
_cell.length_a   1.000
_cell.length_b   1.000
_cell.length_c   1.000
_cell.angle_alpha   90.00
_cell.angle_beta   90.00
_cell.angle_gamma   90.00
#
_symmetry.space_group_name_H-M   'P 1'
#
loop_
_entity.id
_entity.type
_entity.pdbx_description
1 polymer ?
#
loop_
_entity_poly.entity_id
_entity_poly.type
_entity_poly.pdbx_seq_one_letter_code
_entity_poly.pdbx_strand_id
1 'polypeptide(L)'
;MEQLILSIATQGLLTPLVVRPIENNEYEVISGHRRLHACKKAGIETVPALIYALNRDEATIAMVDSNLHREKILPSEKAFAYKLKMEAIRHQGTSGQHGQKWTRDEISDGDSGRQVQRYIRLTELIPEILSMVDEGKIALTPAVELSYLTKQEQRDLLETMESEDCTPSLSQAIQMKRLSQAGELDIDRIFDILREPKANQIDKISFRTADIRKYFPKTYSAARIHEHILKLLEVDFRKRQRSREER
;
A
#
# COMPACT_ATOMS: atom_id res chain seq x y z
N MET A 1 -0.98 18.00 20.10
CA MET A 1 -2.21 18.83 20.16
C MET A 1 -2.00 20.02 21.12
N GLU A 2 -1.44 19.81 22.28
CA GLU A 2 -1.16 20.84 23.30
C GLU A 2 -0.34 22.02 22.77
N GLN A 3 0.73 21.75 22.02
CA GLN A 3 1.53 22.81 21.39
C GLN A 3 0.73 23.70 20.43
N LEU A 4 -0.23 23.10 19.67
CA LEU A 4 -1.09 23.85 18.78
C LEU A 4 -2.07 24.74 19.58
N ILE A 5 -2.62 24.22 20.67
CA ILE A 5 -3.51 24.97 21.55
C ILE A 5 -2.75 26.16 22.16
N LEU A 6 -1.55 25.93 22.68
CA LEU A 6 -0.71 26.99 23.24
C LEU A 6 -0.36 28.06 22.19
N SER A 7 0.07 27.65 20.99
CA SER A 7 0.38 28.56 19.90
C SER A 7 -0.82 29.44 19.53
N ILE A 8 -2.01 28.82 19.41
CA ILE A 8 -3.25 29.54 19.06
C ILE A 8 -3.70 30.47 20.21
N ALA A 9 -3.52 30.06 21.46
CA ALA A 9 -3.86 30.89 22.63
C ALA A 9 -2.96 32.15 22.70
N THR A 10 -1.68 32.04 22.27
CA THR A 10 -0.71 33.15 22.35
C THR A 10 -0.70 34.04 21.10
N GLN A 11 -0.86 33.48 19.90
CA GLN A 11 -0.69 34.17 18.63
C GLN A 11 -1.99 34.30 17.82
N GLY A 12 -3.08 33.69 18.30
CA GLY A 12 -4.31 33.58 17.53
C GLY A 12 -4.21 32.58 16.37
N LEU A 13 -5.27 32.52 15.56
CA LEU A 13 -5.33 31.66 14.38
C LEU A 13 -4.77 32.40 13.16
N LEU A 14 -3.51 32.11 12.77
CA LEU A 14 -2.83 32.77 11.65
C LEU A 14 -3.38 32.29 10.29
N THR A 15 -3.72 31.02 10.15
CA THR A 15 -4.22 30.46 8.91
C THR A 15 -5.73 30.22 9.02
N PRO A 16 -6.58 30.84 8.18
CA PRO A 16 -8.03 30.69 8.25
C PRO A 16 -8.48 29.23 8.09
N LEU A 17 -9.65 28.91 8.62
CA LEU A 17 -10.38 27.69 8.30
C LEU A 17 -10.91 27.79 6.87
N VAL A 18 -11.18 26.65 6.24
CA VAL A 18 -11.92 26.59 4.98
C VAL A 18 -13.28 25.96 5.28
N VAL A 19 -14.36 26.67 4.92
CA VAL A 19 -15.73 26.25 5.22
C VAL A 19 -16.64 26.42 4.00
N ARG A 20 -17.75 25.69 3.97
CA ARG A 20 -18.85 25.94 3.02
C ARG A 20 -20.14 26.24 3.79
N PRO A 21 -21.04 27.07 3.21
CA PRO A 21 -22.36 27.26 3.79
C PRO A 21 -23.19 25.98 3.60
N ILE A 22 -23.98 25.67 4.62
CA ILE A 22 -25.03 24.64 4.58
C ILE A 22 -26.37 25.29 4.93
N GLU A 23 -27.43 24.49 4.99
CA GLU A 23 -28.75 24.97 5.39
C GLU A 23 -28.74 25.60 6.80
N ASN A 24 -29.73 26.39 7.12
CA ASN A 24 -29.92 27.05 8.43
C ASN A 24 -28.82 28.06 8.83
N ASN A 25 -28.12 28.66 7.87
CA ASN A 25 -27.05 29.63 8.12
C ASN A 25 -25.87 29.06 8.92
N GLU A 26 -25.65 27.74 8.80
CA GLU A 26 -24.52 27.03 9.39
C GLU A 26 -23.39 26.84 8.38
N TYR A 27 -22.21 26.48 8.87
CA TYR A 27 -21.03 26.24 8.06
C TYR A 27 -20.43 24.88 8.34
N GLU A 28 -20.13 24.13 7.29
CA GLU A 28 -19.39 22.89 7.38
C GLU A 28 -17.89 23.13 7.10
N VAL A 29 -17.04 22.62 7.98
CA VAL A 29 -15.58 22.76 7.85
C VAL A 29 -15.03 21.76 6.83
N ILE A 30 -14.39 22.28 5.78
CA ILE A 30 -13.72 21.48 4.76
C ILE A 30 -12.25 21.22 5.17
N SER A 31 -11.55 22.24 5.67
CA SER A 31 -10.16 22.13 6.12
C SER A 31 -9.91 22.93 7.38
N GLY A 32 -9.07 22.36 8.27
CA GLY A 32 -8.69 23.01 9.52
C GLY A 32 -9.35 22.46 10.77
N HIS A 33 -9.93 21.26 10.77
CA HIS A 33 -10.57 20.62 11.91
C HIS A 33 -9.73 20.62 13.20
N ARG A 34 -8.41 20.35 13.08
CA ARG A 34 -7.49 20.39 14.22
C ARG A 34 -7.34 21.81 14.78
N ARG A 35 -7.30 22.81 13.90
CA ARG A 35 -7.23 24.25 14.28
C ARG A 35 -8.50 24.69 14.95
N LEU A 36 -9.67 24.31 14.42
CA LEU A 36 -10.96 24.59 15.06
C LEU A 36 -11.05 23.95 16.45
N HIS A 37 -10.61 22.69 16.58
CA HIS A 37 -10.60 22.01 17.88
C HIS A 37 -9.68 22.73 18.88
N ALA A 38 -8.50 23.17 18.43
CA ALA A 38 -7.58 23.90 19.29
C ALA A 38 -8.11 25.29 19.69
N CYS A 39 -8.79 26.02 18.78
CA CYS A 39 -9.45 27.28 19.09
C CYS A 39 -10.56 27.10 20.14
N LYS A 40 -11.40 26.07 19.99
CA LYS A 40 -12.42 25.73 21.00
C LYS A 40 -11.81 25.43 22.39
N LYS A 41 -10.69 24.72 22.42
CA LYS A 41 -9.97 24.42 23.68
C LYS A 41 -9.27 25.65 24.28
N ALA A 42 -8.87 26.60 23.43
CA ALA A 42 -8.27 27.87 23.85
C ALA A 42 -9.31 28.94 24.24
N GLY A 43 -10.63 28.64 24.15
CA GLY A 43 -11.71 29.57 24.51
C GLY A 43 -11.91 30.68 23.49
N ILE A 44 -11.51 30.52 22.23
CA ILE A 44 -11.67 31.49 21.17
C ILE A 44 -13.06 31.31 20.55
N GLU A 45 -13.91 32.34 20.69
CA GLU A 45 -15.30 32.31 20.25
C GLU A 45 -15.45 32.50 18.73
N THR A 46 -14.59 33.32 18.12
CA THR A 46 -14.66 33.64 16.69
C THR A 46 -13.34 33.36 16.01
N VAL A 47 -13.38 32.74 14.84
CA VAL A 47 -12.19 32.35 14.07
C VAL A 47 -12.30 32.85 12.62
N PRO A 48 -11.20 33.29 12.00
CA PRO A 48 -11.19 33.64 10.59
C PRO A 48 -11.44 32.38 9.74
N ALA A 49 -12.34 32.51 8.76
CA ALA A 49 -12.66 31.44 7.81
C ALA A 49 -12.80 31.98 6.38
N LEU A 50 -12.34 31.19 5.42
CA LEU A 50 -12.59 31.37 4.00
C LEU A 50 -13.85 30.58 3.63
N ILE A 51 -14.83 31.26 3.07
CA ILE A 51 -16.12 30.68 2.70
C ILE A 51 -16.11 30.38 1.20
N TYR A 52 -16.28 29.12 0.84
CA TYR A 52 -16.43 28.67 -0.54
C TYR A 52 -17.84 28.10 -0.75
N ALA A 53 -18.51 28.57 -1.79
CA ALA A 53 -19.82 28.07 -2.20
C ALA A 53 -19.64 26.75 -2.98
N LEU A 54 -19.30 25.67 -2.27
CA LEU A 54 -19.08 24.34 -2.83
C LEU A 54 -20.29 23.45 -2.52
N ASN A 55 -20.66 22.59 -3.48
CA ASN A 55 -21.57 21.50 -3.21
C ASN A 55 -20.89 20.41 -2.35
N ARG A 56 -21.61 19.38 -1.97
CA ARG A 56 -21.09 18.34 -1.07
C ARG A 56 -19.92 17.55 -1.69
N ASP A 57 -20.01 17.22 -2.97
CA ASP A 57 -18.99 16.43 -3.67
C ASP A 57 -17.72 17.28 -3.91
N GLU A 58 -17.88 18.54 -4.30
CA GLU A 58 -16.76 19.51 -4.43
C GLU A 58 -16.04 19.73 -3.11
N ALA A 59 -16.79 19.87 -2.02
CA ALA A 59 -16.23 20.01 -0.68
C ALA A 59 -15.47 18.75 -0.25
N THR A 60 -15.99 17.57 -0.60
CA THR A 60 -15.32 16.28 -0.33
C THR A 60 -14.00 16.19 -1.11
N ILE A 61 -13.97 16.57 -2.38
CA ILE A 61 -12.76 16.58 -3.19
C ILE A 61 -11.73 17.54 -2.58
N ALA A 62 -12.13 18.79 -2.27
CA ALA A 62 -11.24 19.78 -1.67
C ALA A 62 -10.68 19.34 -0.31
N MET A 63 -11.50 18.66 0.52
CA MET A 63 -11.07 18.09 1.80
C MET A 63 -10.02 17.00 1.59
N VAL A 64 -10.25 16.09 0.65
CA VAL A 64 -9.32 15.00 0.33
C VAL A 64 -8.00 15.57 -0.18
N ASP A 65 -8.03 16.50 -1.12
CA ASP A 65 -6.83 17.12 -1.69
C ASP A 65 -6.01 17.81 -0.60
N SER A 66 -6.65 18.56 0.30
CA SER A 66 -5.95 19.19 1.43
C SER A 66 -5.27 18.20 2.38
N ASN A 67 -5.75 16.97 2.45
CA ASN A 67 -5.19 15.90 3.26
C ASN A 67 -4.08 15.13 2.53
N LEU A 68 -4.21 14.91 1.22
CA LEU A 68 -3.20 14.21 0.41
C LEU A 68 -1.86 14.98 0.30
N HIS A 69 -1.87 16.30 0.50
CA HIS A 69 -0.66 17.16 0.52
C HIS A 69 0.15 17.07 1.82
N ARG A 70 -0.20 16.19 2.77
CA ARG A 70 0.58 16.03 4.01
C ARG A 70 1.84 15.23 3.74
N GLU A 71 2.95 15.60 4.39
CA GLU A 71 4.26 14.92 4.23
C GLU A 71 4.25 13.43 4.63
N LYS A 72 3.38 13.05 5.56
CA LYS A 72 3.25 11.66 6.04
C LYS A 72 1.78 11.28 6.09
N ILE A 73 1.38 10.41 5.19
CA ILE A 73 0.05 9.83 5.09
C ILE A 73 0.19 8.32 5.16
N LEU A 74 -0.61 7.68 6.00
CA LEU A 74 -0.65 6.22 6.08
C LEU A 74 -1.24 5.62 4.79
N PRO A 75 -0.81 4.42 4.38
CA PRO A 75 -1.40 3.73 3.24
C PRO A 75 -2.92 3.58 3.31
N SER A 76 -3.47 3.30 4.50
CA SER A 76 -4.91 3.22 4.74
C SER A 76 -5.60 4.57 4.55
N GLU A 77 -5.06 5.65 5.12
CA GLU A 77 -5.60 7.00 4.95
C GLU A 77 -5.65 7.38 3.47
N LYS A 78 -4.57 7.10 2.73
CA LYS A 78 -4.48 7.36 1.29
C LYS A 78 -5.48 6.53 0.49
N ALA A 79 -5.69 5.27 0.90
CA ALA A 79 -6.66 4.37 0.27
C ALA A 79 -8.10 4.88 0.40
N PHE A 80 -8.51 5.23 1.62
CA PHE A 80 -9.86 5.78 1.86
C PHE A 80 -10.04 7.18 1.26
N ALA A 81 -9.01 8.02 1.27
CA ALA A 81 -9.02 9.34 0.63
C ALA A 81 -9.29 9.22 -0.88
N TYR A 82 -8.55 8.37 -1.58
CA TYR A 82 -8.78 8.15 -3.00
C TYR A 82 -10.13 7.51 -3.31
N LYS A 83 -10.60 6.57 -2.47
CA LYS A 83 -11.93 5.98 -2.62
C LYS A 83 -13.01 7.05 -2.52
N LEU A 84 -12.96 7.88 -1.49
CA LEU A 84 -13.92 8.96 -1.26
C LEU A 84 -13.91 10.00 -2.39
N LYS A 85 -12.72 10.40 -2.86
CA LYS A 85 -12.58 11.31 -4.00
C LYS A 85 -13.18 10.73 -5.28
N MET A 86 -12.93 9.44 -5.54
CA MET A 86 -13.48 8.76 -6.73
C MET A 86 -15.02 8.67 -6.67
N GLU A 87 -15.59 8.40 -5.50
CA GLU A 87 -17.04 8.37 -5.30
C GLU A 87 -17.67 9.74 -5.55
N ALA A 88 -17.09 10.82 -4.99
CA ALA A 88 -17.55 12.20 -5.21
C ALA A 88 -17.51 12.60 -6.70
N ILE A 89 -16.44 12.25 -7.41
CA ILE A 89 -16.33 12.52 -8.86
C ILE A 89 -17.37 11.74 -9.66
N ARG A 90 -17.65 10.49 -9.30
CA ARG A 90 -18.70 9.69 -9.96
C ARG A 90 -20.08 10.29 -9.80
N HIS A 91 -20.41 10.80 -8.60
CA HIS A 91 -21.69 11.48 -8.36
C HIS A 91 -21.84 12.73 -9.21
N GLN A 92 -20.79 13.53 -9.38
CA GLN A 92 -20.83 14.72 -10.25
C GLN A 92 -21.04 14.35 -11.73
N GLY A 93 -20.43 13.28 -12.22
CA GLY A 93 -20.57 12.81 -13.60
C GLY A 93 -21.98 12.32 -13.95
N THR A 94 -22.77 11.91 -12.96
CA THR A 94 -24.16 11.49 -13.14
C THR A 94 -25.16 12.64 -13.08
N SER A 95 -24.78 13.78 -12.46
CA SER A 95 -25.67 14.92 -12.22
C SER A 95 -25.42 16.13 -13.10
N GLY A 96 -24.35 16.19 -13.89
CA GLY A 96 -23.92 17.38 -14.61
C GLY A 96 -24.09 17.30 -16.13
N GLN A 97 -24.68 18.36 -16.73
CA GLN A 97 -24.79 18.57 -18.19
C GLN A 97 -23.42 18.78 -18.90
N HIS A 98 -22.32 18.77 -18.19
CA HIS A 98 -20.97 18.85 -18.72
C HIS A 98 -20.21 17.58 -18.33
N GLY A 99 -20.31 16.57 -19.21
CA GLY A 99 -19.59 15.30 -19.10
C GLY A 99 -18.06 15.46 -19.26
N GLN A 100 -17.40 16.13 -18.34
CA GLN A 100 -15.96 16.00 -18.18
C GLN A 100 -15.69 14.61 -17.62
N LYS A 101 -15.25 13.71 -18.49
CA LYS A 101 -14.64 12.44 -18.06
C LYS A 101 -13.33 12.78 -17.37
N TRP A 102 -13.38 12.89 -16.05
CA TRP A 102 -12.17 12.97 -15.24
C TRP A 102 -11.31 11.75 -15.56
N THR A 103 -10.14 11.97 -16.08
CA THR A 103 -9.18 10.89 -16.30
C THR A 103 -8.64 10.42 -14.96
N ARG A 104 -8.26 9.16 -14.85
CA ARG A 104 -7.68 8.58 -13.62
C ARG A 104 -6.45 9.37 -13.16
N ASP A 105 -5.79 10.07 -14.05
CA ASP A 105 -4.60 10.88 -13.77
C ASP A 105 -4.97 12.24 -13.13
N GLU A 106 -6.19 12.75 -13.32
CA GLU A 106 -6.69 13.97 -12.67
C GLU A 106 -7.13 13.73 -11.22
N ILE A 107 -7.36 12.46 -10.84
CA ILE A 107 -7.68 12.08 -9.45
C ILE A 107 -6.43 12.11 -8.57
N SER A 108 -5.26 11.95 -9.18
CA SER A 108 -4.01 11.74 -8.49
C SER A 108 -3.22 13.04 -8.32
N ASP A 109 -2.87 13.33 -7.10
CA ASP A 109 -1.94 14.40 -6.75
C ASP A 109 -0.50 13.87 -6.77
N GLY A 110 0.00 13.60 -7.99
CA GLY A 110 1.35 13.05 -8.23
C GLY A 110 1.47 11.52 -8.33
N ASP A 111 0.44 10.74 -7.95
CA ASP A 111 0.43 9.29 -8.17
C ASP A 111 -0.13 8.96 -9.56
N SER A 112 0.35 7.89 -10.20
CA SER A 112 -0.26 7.41 -11.45
C SER A 112 -1.66 6.82 -11.18
N GLY A 113 -2.56 6.90 -12.16
CA GLY A 113 -3.91 6.31 -12.04
C GLY A 113 -3.90 4.81 -11.66
N ARG A 114 -2.84 4.07 -12.06
CA ARG A 114 -2.63 2.69 -11.61
C ARG A 114 -2.33 2.62 -10.12
N GLN A 115 -1.54 3.53 -9.59
CA GLN A 115 -1.19 3.59 -8.17
C GLN A 115 -2.41 3.96 -7.32
N VAL A 116 -3.25 4.89 -7.78
CA VAL A 116 -4.53 5.24 -7.15
C VAL A 116 -5.42 4.00 -7.02
N GLN A 117 -5.56 3.20 -8.08
CA GLN A 117 -6.35 1.96 -8.03
C GLN A 117 -5.78 0.95 -7.02
N ARG A 118 -4.46 0.84 -6.91
CA ARG A 118 -3.81 -0.04 -5.93
C ARG A 118 -4.09 0.41 -4.49
N TYR A 119 -4.05 1.72 -4.21
CA TYR A 119 -4.45 2.24 -2.90
C TYR A 119 -5.91 1.96 -2.61
N ILE A 120 -6.83 2.29 -3.53
CA ILE A 120 -8.26 2.04 -3.35
C ILE A 120 -8.51 0.56 -3.06
N ARG A 121 -7.76 -0.34 -3.69
CA ARG A 121 -7.91 -1.77 -3.46
C ARG A 121 -7.63 -2.19 -2.03
N LEU A 122 -6.76 -1.47 -1.29
CA LEU A 122 -6.50 -1.75 0.13
C LEU A 122 -7.74 -1.61 1.02
N THR A 123 -8.75 -0.83 0.62
CA THR A 123 -10.00 -0.69 1.38
C THR A 123 -10.80 -2.00 1.47
N GLU A 124 -10.44 -3.01 0.68
CA GLU A 124 -11.03 -4.35 0.71
C GLU A 124 -10.32 -5.29 1.71
N LEU A 125 -9.27 -4.85 2.37
CA LEU A 125 -8.64 -5.61 3.45
C LEU A 125 -9.48 -5.54 4.73
N ILE A 126 -9.34 -6.55 5.61
CA ILE A 126 -9.84 -6.46 6.97
C ILE A 126 -8.98 -5.46 7.76
N PRO A 127 -9.56 -4.80 8.80
CA PRO A 127 -8.87 -3.74 9.54
C PRO A 127 -7.50 -4.16 10.09
N GLU A 128 -7.39 -5.39 10.56
CA GLU A 128 -6.18 -5.93 11.18
C GLU A 128 -5.04 -6.04 10.15
N ILE A 129 -5.30 -6.60 8.97
CA ILE A 129 -4.31 -6.67 7.89
C ILE A 129 -3.97 -5.28 7.38
N LEU A 130 -4.94 -4.38 7.27
CA LEU A 130 -4.71 -3.00 6.86
C LEU A 130 -3.82 -2.25 7.86
N SER A 131 -4.00 -2.49 9.18
CA SER A 131 -3.11 -1.96 10.22
C SER A 131 -1.67 -2.46 10.05
N MET A 132 -1.48 -3.74 9.70
CA MET A 132 -0.16 -4.29 9.42
C MET A 132 0.52 -3.63 8.20
N VAL A 133 -0.26 -3.15 7.23
CA VAL A 133 0.25 -2.36 6.09
C VAL A 133 0.70 -0.98 6.56
N ASP A 134 -0.07 -0.32 7.42
CA ASP A 134 0.27 0.99 7.99
C ASP A 134 1.51 0.94 8.87
N GLU A 135 1.70 -0.16 9.59
CA GLU A 135 2.89 -0.44 10.40
C GLU A 135 4.12 -0.85 9.57
N GLY A 136 3.95 -1.06 8.26
CA GLY A 136 5.02 -1.51 7.36
C GLY A 136 5.39 -2.99 7.49
N LYS A 137 4.63 -3.79 8.25
CA LYS A 137 4.82 -5.25 8.37
C LYS A 137 4.51 -5.98 7.06
N ILE A 138 3.51 -5.49 6.34
CA ILE A 138 3.15 -5.97 5.00
C ILE A 138 3.37 -4.83 4.00
N ALA A 139 4.18 -5.06 2.97
CA ALA A 139 4.41 -4.06 1.93
C ALA A 139 3.16 -3.86 1.06
N LEU A 140 3.03 -2.66 0.44
CA LEU A 140 1.87 -2.30 -0.39
C LEU A 140 1.57 -3.32 -1.49
N THR A 141 2.59 -3.85 -2.16
CA THR A 141 2.38 -4.75 -3.31
C THR A 141 1.77 -6.09 -2.90
N PRO A 142 2.29 -6.86 -1.93
CA PRO A 142 1.60 -8.03 -1.40
C PRO A 142 0.21 -7.71 -0.87
N ALA A 143 0.04 -6.61 -0.13
CA ALA A 143 -1.25 -6.21 0.44
C ALA A 143 -2.35 -6.03 -0.64
N VAL A 144 -2.00 -5.44 -1.79
CA VAL A 144 -2.92 -5.33 -2.93
C VAL A 144 -3.34 -6.71 -3.46
N GLU A 145 -2.42 -7.69 -3.52
CA GLU A 145 -2.77 -9.04 -3.95
C GLU A 145 -3.67 -9.75 -2.91
N LEU A 146 -3.38 -9.57 -1.61
CA LEU A 146 -4.19 -10.12 -0.51
C LEU A 146 -5.61 -9.52 -0.45
N SER A 147 -5.80 -8.30 -0.93
CA SER A 147 -7.12 -7.66 -0.97
C SER A 147 -8.12 -8.34 -1.92
N TYR A 148 -7.67 -9.29 -2.75
CA TYR A 148 -8.54 -10.11 -3.60
C TYR A 148 -9.08 -11.35 -2.89
N LEU A 149 -8.57 -11.69 -1.73
CA LEU A 149 -9.08 -12.78 -0.89
C LEU A 149 -10.44 -12.40 -0.32
N THR A 150 -11.28 -13.40 -0.06
CA THR A 150 -12.54 -13.22 0.66
C THR A 150 -12.27 -12.79 2.11
N LYS A 151 -13.25 -12.22 2.78
CA LYS A 151 -13.08 -11.80 4.19
C LYS A 151 -12.81 -12.97 5.13
N GLN A 152 -13.25 -14.17 4.79
CA GLN A 152 -12.94 -15.37 5.58
C GLN A 152 -11.49 -15.79 5.36
N GLU A 153 -11.04 -15.91 4.12
CA GLU A 153 -9.65 -16.26 3.80
C GLU A 153 -8.64 -15.25 4.37
N GLN A 154 -9.03 -13.96 4.45
CA GLN A 154 -8.20 -12.93 5.10
C GLN A 154 -8.09 -13.17 6.62
N ARG A 155 -9.15 -13.65 7.28
CA ARG A 155 -9.10 -14.03 8.70
C ARG A 155 -8.25 -15.27 8.94
N ASP A 156 -8.43 -16.28 8.10
CA ASP A 156 -7.64 -17.51 8.15
C ASP A 156 -6.14 -17.20 7.92
N LEU A 157 -5.84 -16.28 7.00
CA LEU A 157 -4.49 -15.78 6.77
C LEU A 157 -3.94 -15.05 8.00
N LEU A 158 -4.73 -14.19 8.63
CA LEU A 158 -4.31 -13.46 9.84
C LEU A 158 -3.96 -14.41 10.98
N GLU A 159 -4.82 -15.40 11.24
CA GLU A 159 -4.60 -16.45 12.25
C GLU A 159 -3.31 -17.23 11.97
N THR A 160 -3.09 -17.60 10.71
CA THR A 160 -1.87 -18.32 10.30
C THR A 160 -0.62 -17.45 10.42
N MET A 161 -0.69 -16.14 10.08
CA MET A 161 0.43 -15.21 10.26
C MET A 161 0.81 -15.03 11.72
N GLU A 162 -0.17 -14.98 12.61
CA GLU A 162 0.05 -14.87 14.05
C GLU A 162 0.66 -16.15 14.63
N SER A 163 0.20 -17.33 14.19
CA SER A 163 0.73 -18.62 14.67
C SER A 163 2.16 -18.91 14.20
N GLU A 164 2.50 -18.52 12.97
CA GLU A 164 3.81 -18.78 12.36
C GLU A 164 4.80 -17.60 12.50
N ASP A 165 4.38 -16.49 13.15
CA ASP A 165 5.15 -15.23 13.29
C ASP A 165 5.77 -14.77 11.97
N CYS A 166 4.99 -14.81 10.90
CA CYS A 166 5.47 -14.49 9.57
C CYS A 166 4.43 -13.69 8.76
N THR A 167 4.91 -12.93 7.76
CA THR A 167 4.06 -12.21 6.81
C THR A 167 4.29 -12.73 5.39
N PRO A 168 3.27 -12.76 4.51
CA PRO A 168 3.43 -13.30 3.16
C PRO A 168 4.35 -12.44 2.29
N SER A 169 5.18 -13.10 1.50
CA SER A 169 5.92 -12.48 0.41
C SER A 169 4.99 -12.17 -0.78
N LEU A 170 5.47 -11.39 -1.75
CA LEU A 170 4.69 -11.10 -2.96
C LEU A 170 4.32 -12.39 -3.74
N SER A 171 5.25 -13.33 -3.86
CA SER A 171 5.00 -14.60 -4.56
C SER A 171 3.91 -15.43 -3.87
N GLN A 172 3.96 -15.50 -2.54
CA GLN A 172 2.95 -16.18 -1.73
C GLN A 172 1.59 -15.49 -1.84
N ALA A 173 1.54 -14.15 -1.77
CA ALA A 173 0.30 -13.39 -1.94
C ALA A 173 -0.34 -13.61 -3.33
N ILE A 174 0.45 -13.65 -4.41
CA ILE A 174 -0.03 -13.97 -5.76
C ILE A 174 -0.56 -15.39 -5.85
N GLN A 175 0.11 -16.37 -5.21
CA GLN A 175 -0.32 -17.77 -5.17
C GLN A 175 -1.64 -17.90 -4.43
N MET A 176 -1.79 -17.30 -3.25
CA MET A 176 -3.05 -17.27 -2.49
C MET A 176 -4.19 -16.66 -3.30
N LYS A 177 -3.96 -15.50 -3.92
CA LYS A 177 -4.95 -14.87 -4.80
C LYS A 177 -5.41 -15.80 -5.91
N ARG A 178 -4.50 -16.50 -6.58
CA ARG A 178 -4.84 -17.44 -7.67
C ARG A 178 -5.71 -18.58 -7.16
N LEU A 179 -5.37 -19.15 -6.00
CA LEU A 179 -6.15 -20.23 -5.38
C LEU A 179 -7.51 -19.75 -4.89
N SER A 180 -7.59 -18.56 -4.28
CA SER A 180 -8.84 -17.93 -3.91
C SER A 180 -9.78 -17.73 -5.10
N GLN A 181 -9.25 -17.24 -6.24
CA GLN A 181 -10.02 -17.08 -7.47
C GLN A 181 -10.48 -18.40 -8.09
N ALA A 182 -9.78 -19.50 -7.83
CA ALA A 182 -10.17 -20.86 -8.22
C ALA A 182 -11.14 -21.50 -7.23
N GLY A 183 -11.39 -20.88 -6.05
CA GLY A 183 -12.19 -21.49 -4.98
C GLY A 183 -11.49 -22.64 -4.27
N GLU A 184 -10.16 -22.68 -4.34
CA GLU A 184 -9.32 -23.77 -3.82
C GLU A 184 -8.48 -23.35 -2.60
N LEU A 185 -8.62 -22.12 -2.11
CA LEU A 185 -7.86 -21.63 -0.96
C LEU A 185 -8.59 -21.99 0.33
N ASP A 186 -7.93 -22.76 1.17
CA ASP A 186 -8.34 -23.09 2.52
C ASP A 186 -7.22 -22.77 3.53
N ILE A 187 -7.48 -22.94 4.81
CA ILE A 187 -6.52 -22.61 5.88
C ILE A 187 -5.27 -23.49 5.81
N ASP A 188 -5.41 -24.76 5.45
CA ASP A 188 -4.28 -25.69 5.34
C ASP A 188 -3.34 -25.26 4.21
N ARG A 189 -3.89 -24.85 3.06
CA ARG A 189 -3.12 -24.33 1.95
C ARG A 189 -2.45 -23.00 2.27
N ILE A 190 -3.12 -22.11 3.02
CA ILE A 190 -2.51 -20.86 3.50
C ILE A 190 -1.29 -21.17 4.36
N PHE A 191 -1.42 -22.12 5.27
CA PHE A 191 -0.35 -22.57 6.14
C PHE A 191 0.83 -23.15 5.35
N ASP A 192 0.57 -24.05 4.39
CA ASP A 192 1.60 -24.65 3.55
C ASP A 192 2.35 -23.56 2.74
N ILE A 193 1.62 -22.62 2.15
CA ILE A 193 2.21 -21.51 1.38
C ILE A 193 3.10 -20.62 2.26
N LEU A 194 2.67 -20.30 3.48
CA LEU A 194 3.46 -19.44 4.37
C LEU A 194 4.75 -20.12 4.86
N ARG A 195 4.76 -21.46 4.98
CA ARG A 195 5.94 -22.24 5.33
C ARG A 195 6.92 -22.45 4.18
N GLU A 196 6.52 -22.22 2.93
CA GLU A 196 7.44 -22.28 1.81
C GLU A 196 8.61 -21.28 2.00
N PRO A 197 9.87 -21.71 1.75
CA PRO A 197 11.02 -20.82 1.85
C PRO A 197 10.83 -19.59 0.94
N LYS A 198 10.90 -18.40 1.52
CA LYS A 198 10.79 -17.16 0.74
C LYS A 198 11.96 -17.09 -0.24
N ALA A 199 11.70 -16.65 -1.46
CA ALA A 199 12.71 -16.54 -2.53
C ALA A 199 13.94 -15.69 -2.11
N ASN A 200 13.78 -14.79 -1.14
CA ASN A 200 14.86 -13.97 -0.57
C ASN A 200 15.71 -14.69 0.50
N GLN A 201 15.24 -15.83 1.01
CA GLN A 201 15.94 -16.65 2.02
C GLN A 201 16.72 -17.81 1.40
N ILE A 202 16.57 -18.03 0.09
CA ILE A 202 17.38 -18.99 -0.65
C ILE A 202 18.69 -18.32 -1.00
N ASP A 203 19.79 -18.79 -0.42
CA ASP A 203 21.14 -18.37 -0.79
C ASP A 203 21.36 -18.61 -2.28
N LYS A 204 21.40 -17.53 -3.05
CA LYS A 204 21.66 -17.57 -4.48
C LYS A 204 23.06 -17.06 -4.75
N ILE A 205 23.92 -17.93 -5.25
CA ILE A 205 25.20 -17.52 -5.84
C ILE A 205 24.94 -17.17 -7.30
N SER A 206 25.07 -15.90 -7.64
CA SER A 206 24.93 -15.44 -9.03
C SER A 206 26.26 -14.94 -9.57
N PHE A 207 26.55 -15.31 -10.80
CA PHE A 207 27.71 -14.84 -11.51
C PHE A 207 27.28 -13.96 -12.68
N ARG A 208 28.05 -12.91 -12.98
CA ARG A 208 27.80 -12.13 -14.21
C ARG A 208 28.01 -13.02 -15.42
N THR A 209 27.08 -13.03 -16.35
CA THR A 209 27.16 -13.83 -17.56
C THR A 209 28.48 -13.60 -18.33
N ALA A 210 28.99 -12.36 -18.35
CA ALA A 210 30.27 -12.02 -19.00
C ALA A 210 31.45 -12.72 -18.35
N ASP A 211 31.47 -12.92 -17.03
CA ASP A 211 32.58 -13.54 -16.30
C ASP A 211 32.67 -15.04 -16.56
N ILE A 212 31.53 -15.69 -16.77
CA ILE A 212 31.45 -17.13 -17.02
C ILE A 212 31.59 -17.44 -18.52
N ARG A 213 30.95 -16.59 -19.36
CA ARG A 213 30.86 -16.83 -20.81
C ARG A 213 32.22 -17.05 -21.51
N LYS A 214 33.28 -16.41 -21.02
CA LYS A 214 34.63 -16.54 -21.55
C LYS A 214 35.22 -17.96 -21.44
N TYR A 215 34.69 -18.79 -20.54
CA TYR A 215 35.14 -20.18 -20.35
C TYR A 215 34.36 -21.22 -21.15
N PHE A 216 33.30 -20.78 -21.86
CA PHE A 216 32.41 -21.69 -22.58
C PHE A 216 32.25 -21.29 -24.05
N PRO A 217 32.07 -22.26 -24.95
CA PRO A 217 31.78 -22.01 -26.36
C PRO A 217 30.53 -21.12 -26.52
N LYS A 218 30.52 -20.26 -27.52
CA LYS A 218 29.38 -19.37 -27.84
C LYS A 218 28.08 -20.12 -28.10
N THR A 219 28.15 -21.38 -28.49
CA THR A 219 27.00 -22.27 -28.78
C THR A 219 26.32 -22.84 -27.55
N TYR A 220 26.90 -22.69 -26.35
CA TYR A 220 26.30 -23.24 -25.15
C TYR A 220 25.14 -22.35 -24.67
N SER A 221 23.98 -22.97 -24.41
CA SER A 221 22.88 -22.31 -23.73
C SER A 221 23.18 -22.12 -22.23
N ALA A 222 22.46 -21.20 -21.57
CA ALA A 222 22.60 -20.96 -20.13
C ALA A 222 22.38 -22.25 -19.29
N ALA A 223 21.40 -23.06 -19.65
CA ALA A 223 21.14 -24.34 -19.01
C ALA A 223 22.31 -25.33 -19.13
N ARG A 224 22.94 -25.39 -20.32
CA ARG A 224 24.08 -26.26 -20.56
C ARG A 224 25.34 -25.79 -19.82
N ILE A 225 25.53 -24.49 -19.69
CA ILE A 225 26.61 -23.91 -18.87
C ILE A 225 26.41 -24.29 -17.39
N HIS A 226 25.19 -24.13 -16.86
CA HIS A 226 24.86 -24.49 -15.50
C HIS A 226 25.11 -25.98 -15.20
N GLU A 227 24.63 -26.88 -16.05
CA GLU A 227 24.88 -28.33 -15.93
C GLU A 227 26.37 -28.66 -15.92
N HIS A 228 27.15 -28.00 -16.80
CA HIS A 228 28.60 -28.23 -16.88
C HIS A 228 29.33 -27.73 -15.63
N ILE A 229 28.94 -26.60 -15.08
CA ILE A 229 29.48 -26.06 -13.82
C ILE A 229 29.22 -27.06 -12.67
N LEU A 230 28.00 -27.56 -12.54
CA LEU A 230 27.66 -28.55 -11.50
C LEU A 230 28.53 -29.81 -11.62
N LYS A 231 28.74 -30.34 -12.84
CA LYS A 231 29.61 -31.51 -13.08
C LYS A 231 31.07 -31.24 -12.68
N LEU A 232 31.59 -30.06 -12.97
CA LEU A 232 32.93 -29.66 -12.57
C LEU A 232 33.08 -29.57 -11.05
N LEU A 233 32.11 -29.00 -10.37
CA LEU A 233 32.10 -28.90 -8.91
C LEU A 233 32.02 -30.29 -8.25
N GLU A 234 31.23 -31.20 -8.80
CA GLU A 234 31.16 -32.59 -8.33
C GLU A 234 32.50 -33.31 -8.45
N VAL A 235 33.19 -33.17 -9.61
CA VAL A 235 34.49 -33.77 -9.81
C VAL A 235 35.52 -33.20 -8.83
N ASP A 236 35.53 -31.90 -8.62
CA ASP A 236 36.44 -31.23 -7.68
C ASP A 236 36.15 -31.66 -6.23
N PHE A 237 34.89 -31.75 -5.85
CA PHE A 237 34.49 -32.24 -4.53
C PHE A 237 34.99 -33.66 -4.28
N ARG A 238 34.79 -34.60 -5.21
CA ARG A 238 35.29 -35.98 -5.13
C ARG A 238 36.78 -36.05 -5.00
N LYS A 239 37.54 -35.20 -5.74
CA LYS A 239 39.00 -35.11 -5.62
C LYS A 239 39.42 -34.67 -4.22
N ARG A 240 38.78 -33.64 -3.67
CA ARG A 240 39.09 -33.15 -2.32
C ARG A 240 38.77 -34.19 -1.24
N GLN A 241 37.73 -34.99 -1.39
CA GLN A 241 37.43 -36.06 -0.47
C GLN A 241 38.51 -37.14 -0.45
N ARG A 242 38.93 -37.64 -1.63
CA ARG A 242 40.01 -38.60 -1.74
C ARG A 242 41.31 -38.09 -1.13
N SER A 243 41.70 -36.85 -1.40
CA SER A 243 42.89 -36.24 -0.79
C SER A 243 42.83 -36.03 0.72
N ARG A 244 41.64 -36.12 1.33
CA ARG A 244 41.43 -36.09 2.79
C ARG A 244 41.52 -37.46 3.39
N GLU A 245 41.13 -38.52 2.67
CA GLU A 245 41.20 -39.90 3.10
C GLU A 245 42.59 -40.49 3.00
N GLU A 246 43.44 -39.88 2.17
CA GLU A 246 44.86 -40.26 1.97
C GLU A 246 45.84 -39.56 2.93
N ARG A 247 45.32 -38.72 3.85
CA ARG A 247 46.12 -38.02 4.90
C ARG A 247 45.78 -38.52 6.25
#